data_730c34ac77fdf6408402c4f010a4ec23
#
_entry.id   730c34ac77fdf6408402c4f010a4ec23
#
_cell.length_a   1.000
_cell.length_b   1.000
_cell.length_c   1.000
_cell.angle_alpha   90.00
_cell.angle_beta   90.00
_cell.angle_gamma   90.00
#
_symmetry.space_group_name_H-M   'P 1'
#
loop_
_entity.id
_entity.type
_entity.pdbx_description
1 polymer ?
#
loop_
_entity_poly.entity_id
_entity_poly.type
_entity_poly.pdbx_seq_one_letter_code
_entity_poly.pdbx_strand_id
1 'polypeptide(L)'
;MQIVLANPRGFCAGVDRAIEIVDQALETFGAPIYVRHEVVHNRTVVDGLKEKGAIFIEELTDVPVGSYLIFSAHGVSKQVQKEAKERNLTVFDATCPLVTKVHIQVAKHAKSDREVILIGHAGHPEVEGTMGQYEKCTENGGIYLVETPEDVKNLVVNNPDNLAYVTQTTLSMTDTKIMVDALRERFTSIQEQKKDDICYATQNRQDAVFELAKAADTILVVGSINSSNSNRLREIAEQLGKKAYLIDTANDMQQSWFDGVAVVGVTAGASAPEVLVQEVINQLKKWGGKSAIEIQGIEEKVVFSLPKGLKKEKELSAN
;
A
#
# COMPACT_ATOMS: atom_id res chain seq x y z
N MET A 1 22.94 6.13 23.08
CA MET A 1 21.96 5.44 22.25
C MET A 1 22.49 5.33 20.83
N GLN A 2 22.57 4.13 20.25
CA GLN A 2 22.93 3.89 18.85
C GLN A 2 21.67 3.96 17.99
N ILE A 3 21.77 4.53 16.77
CA ILE A 3 20.67 4.56 15.80
C ILE A 3 21.00 3.55 14.70
N VAL A 4 20.06 2.66 14.37
CA VAL A 4 20.19 1.64 13.32
C VAL A 4 19.02 1.77 12.35
N LEU A 5 19.31 1.81 11.07
CA LEU A 5 18.30 2.00 10.01
C LEU A 5 18.01 0.70 9.28
N ALA A 6 16.74 0.42 9.04
CA ALA A 6 16.32 -0.65 8.16
C ALA A 6 16.67 -0.34 6.69
N ASN A 7 16.96 -1.38 5.92
CA ASN A 7 17.16 -1.32 4.48
C ASN A 7 16.51 -2.55 3.81
N PRO A 8 15.54 -2.39 2.87
CA PRO A 8 14.97 -1.10 2.43
C PRO A 8 14.00 -0.49 3.45
N ARG A 9 13.71 0.81 3.27
CA ARG A 9 12.68 1.59 3.97
C ARG A 9 12.12 2.67 3.07
N GLY A 10 11.01 3.30 3.48
CA GLY A 10 10.45 4.44 2.77
C GLY A 10 9.86 4.09 1.41
N PHE A 11 9.77 5.04 0.51
CA PHE A 11 9.06 4.95 -0.77
C PHE A 11 9.37 3.68 -1.57
N CYS A 12 8.33 3.13 -2.21
CA CYS A 12 8.44 2.06 -3.20
C CYS A 12 8.08 2.59 -4.60
N ALA A 13 8.45 1.86 -5.64
CA ALA A 13 8.19 2.26 -7.03
C ALA A 13 6.71 2.55 -7.35
N GLY A 14 5.77 1.88 -6.66
CA GLY A 14 4.33 2.15 -6.82
C GLY A 14 3.94 3.51 -6.27
N VAL A 15 4.47 3.87 -5.12
CA VAL A 15 4.25 5.17 -4.45
C VAL A 15 4.92 6.30 -5.23
N ASP A 16 6.20 6.15 -5.59
CA ASP A 16 6.92 7.14 -6.41
C ASP A 16 6.16 7.46 -7.69
N ARG A 17 5.73 6.40 -8.42
CA ARG A 17 4.94 6.57 -9.64
C ARG A 17 3.63 7.31 -9.39
N ALA A 18 2.91 7.00 -8.32
CA ALA A 18 1.61 7.61 -8.05
C ALA A 18 1.74 9.11 -7.73
N ILE A 19 2.74 9.48 -6.94
CA ILE A 19 3.06 10.89 -6.64
C ILE A 19 3.49 11.62 -7.92
N GLU A 20 4.37 11.03 -8.71
CA GLU A 20 4.86 11.60 -9.97
C GLU A 20 3.71 11.84 -10.96
N ILE A 21 2.71 10.96 -11.03
CA ILE A 21 1.51 11.16 -11.86
C ILE A 21 0.75 12.43 -11.47
N VAL A 22 0.56 12.68 -10.17
CA VAL A 22 -0.13 13.90 -9.70
C VAL A 22 0.70 15.14 -10.00
N ASP A 23 2.00 15.11 -9.70
CA ASP A 23 2.90 16.23 -9.97
C ASP A 23 2.96 16.57 -11.47
N GLN A 24 3.11 15.56 -12.34
CA GLN A 24 3.12 15.75 -13.79
C GLN A 24 1.78 16.27 -14.34
N ALA A 25 0.66 15.81 -13.77
CA ALA A 25 -0.65 16.31 -14.15
C ALA A 25 -0.82 17.80 -13.79
N LEU A 26 -0.39 18.19 -12.57
CA LEU A 26 -0.39 19.59 -12.13
C LEU A 26 0.53 20.48 -13.00
N GLU A 27 1.72 19.98 -13.36
CA GLU A 27 2.65 20.68 -14.24
C GLU A 27 2.11 20.85 -15.68
N THR A 28 1.41 19.82 -16.20
CA THR A 28 0.99 19.76 -17.60
C THR A 28 -0.33 20.49 -17.84
N PHE A 29 -1.29 20.32 -16.94
CA PHE A 29 -2.67 20.79 -17.13
C PHE A 29 -3.04 21.95 -16.20
N GLY A 30 -2.22 22.24 -15.18
CA GLY A 30 -2.52 23.22 -14.15
C GLY A 30 -3.53 22.72 -13.11
N ALA A 31 -3.66 23.49 -12.04
CA ALA A 31 -4.66 23.22 -11.00
C ALA A 31 -6.07 23.68 -11.47
N PRO A 32 -7.16 23.05 -10.99
CA PRO A 32 -7.15 21.93 -10.05
C PRO A 32 -7.00 20.57 -10.75
N ILE A 33 -6.32 19.63 -10.08
CA ILE A 33 -6.33 18.22 -10.44
C ILE A 33 -7.06 17.46 -9.33
N TYR A 34 -8.09 16.70 -9.67
CA TYR A 34 -8.86 15.91 -8.71
C TYR A 34 -8.20 14.56 -8.50
N VAL A 35 -8.14 14.09 -7.25
CA VAL A 35 -7.55 12.80 -6.88
C VAL A 35 -8.55 12.04 -6.01
N ARG A 36 -8.96 10.84 -6.46
CA ARG A 36 -9.88 10.01 -5.69
C ARG A 36 -9.13 9.25 -4.62
N HIS A 37 -9.54 9.43 -3.36
CA HIS A 37 -8.84 9.05 -2.13
C HIS A 37 -7.44 9.70 -2.01
N GLU A 38 -6.81 9.53 -0.85
CA GLU A 38 -5.39 9.85 -0.72
C GLU A 38 -4.60 9.11 -1.78
N VAL A 39 -3.74 9.81 -2.53
CA VAL A 39 -2.94 9.17 -3.59
C VAL A 39 -2.09 8.02 -3.04
N VAL A 40 -1.57 8.21 -1.83
CA VAL A 40 -0.92 7.25 -0.96
C VAL A 40 -1.22 7.62 0.50
N HIS A 41 -1.20 6.66 1.41
CA HIS A 41 -1.47 6.91 2.83
C HIS A 41 -0.26 7.55 3.54
N ASN A 42 -0.06 8.84 3.30
CA ASN A 42 0.91 9.67 4.01
C ASN A 42 0.46 11.14 4.02
N ARG A 43 0.20 11.67 5.21
CA ARG A 43 -0.33 13.02 5.39
C ARG A 43 0.58 14.09 4.80
N THR A 44 1.89 14.01 5.02
CA THR A 44 2.85 15.00 4.50
C THR A 44 2.84 15.05 2.96
N VAL A 45 2.74 13.87 2.31
CA VAL A 45 2.64 13.78 0.85
C VAL A 45 1.32 14.41 0.37
N VAL A 46 0.21 14.03 0.99
CA VAL A 46 -1.12 14.52 0.62
C VAL A 46 -1.20 16.04 0.79
N ASP A 47 -0.74 16.58 1.91
CA ASP A 47 -0.77 18.02 2.18
C ASP A 47 0.16 18.78 1.21
N GLY A 48 1.34 18.28 0.90
CA GLY A 48 2.22 18.87 -0.10
C GLY A 48 1.62 18.91 -1.52
N LEU A 49 0.83 17.88 -1.90
CA LEU A 49 0.11 17.88 -3.18
C LEU A 49 -1.09 18.84 -3.16
N LYS A 50 -1.79 18.99 -2.03
CA LYS A 50 -2.86 20.00 -1.87
C LYS A 50 -2.31 21.42 -2.04
N GLU A 51 -1.16 21.73 -1.45
CA GLU A 51 -0.50 23.01 -1.61
C GLU A 51 -0.16 23.35 -3.07
N LYS A 52 0.11 22.31 -3.89
CA LYS A 52 0.34 22.46 -5.34
C LYS A 52 -0.95 22.56 -6.16
N GLY A 53 -2.12 22.35 -5.55
CA GLY A 53 -3.43 22.50 -6.21
C GLY A 53 -4.14 21.16 -6.52
N ALA A 54 -3.72 20.04 -5.95
CA ALA A 54 -4.50 18.80 -5.99
C ALA A 54 -5.70 18.87 -5.04
N ILE A 55 -6.86 18.40 -5.48
CA ILE A 55 -8.09 18.31 -4.69
C ILE A 55 -8.42 16.84 -4.47
N PHE A 56 -8.33 16.40 -3.23
CA PHE A 56 -8.68 15.04 -2.86
C PHE A 56 -10.17 14.91 -2.59
N ILE A 57 -10.81 13.91 -3.21
CA ILE A 57 -12.25 13.65 -3.13
C ILE A 57 -12.53 12.18 -2.82
N GLU A 58 -13.65 11.91 -2.22
CA GLU A 58 -14.15 10.54 -2.01
C GLU A 58 -15.14 10.13 -3.09
N GLU A 59 -16.06 11.01 -3.46
CA GLU A 59 -17.11 10.74 -4.42
C GLU A 59 -16.90 11.50 -5.73
N LEU A 60 -17.15 10.85 -6.87
CA LEU A 60 -16.98 11.49 -8.18
C LEU A 60 -18.02 12.61 -8.43
N THR A 61 -19.12 12.64 -7.66
CA THR A 61 -20.10 13.72 -7.71
C THR A 61 -19.52 15.06 -7.36
N ASP A 62 -18.43 15.11 -6.60
CA ASP A 62 -17.72 16.32 -6.20
C ASP A 62 -16.81 16.86 -7.31
N VAL A 63 -16.63 16.11 -8.41
CA VAL A 63 -15.77 16.49 -9.53
C VAL A 63 -16.60 17.14 -10.64
N PRO A 64 -16.27 18.39 -11.08
CA PRO A 64 -16.94 19.01 -12.21
C PRO A 64 -16.77 18.19 -13.50
N VAL A 65 -17.81 18.16 -14.33
CA VAL A 65 -17.78 17.46 -15.62
C VAL A 65 -16.62 17.96 -16.49
N GLY A 66 -15.91 17.05 -17.13
CA GLY A 66 -14.78 17.36 -18.02
C GLY A 66 -13.45 17.65 -17.31
N SER A 67 -13.41 17.56 -15.97
CA SER A 67 -12.18 17.76 -15.20
C SER A 67 -11.18 16.61 -15.35
N TYR A 68 -9.93 16.87 -14.93
CA TYR A 68 -8.89 15.86 -14.79
C TYR A 68 -9.04 15.13 -13.46
N LEU A 69 -9.03 13.81 -13.52
CA LEU A 69 -9.16 12.92 -12.34
C LEU A 69 -8.01 11.93 -12.29
N ILE A 70 -7.45 11.73 -11.12
CA ILE A 70 -6.46 10.67 -10.86
C ILE A 70 -7.06 9.63 -9.94
N PHE A 71 -6.99 8.36 -10.31
CA PHE A 71 -7.23 7.25 -9.40
C PHE A 71 -5.98 6.99 -8.57
N SER A 72 -6.14 6.82 -7.25
CA SER A 72 -5.02 6.61 -6.32
C SER A 72 -4.25 5.30 -6.58
N ALA A 73 -3.12 5.13 -5.92
CA ALA A 73 -2.30 3.91 -6.01
C ALA A 73 -3.06 2.64 -5.61
N HIS A 74 -4.11 2.77 -4.80
CA HIS A 74 -4.93 1.66 -4.29
C HIS A 74 -5.85 1.04 -5.35
N GLY A 75 -6.08 1.74 -6.45
CA GLY A 75 -7.03 1.33 -7.48
C GLY A 75 -8.48 1.63 -7.12
N VAL A 76 -9.37 1.39 -8.08
CA VAL A 76 -10.81 1.66 -7.95
C VAL A 76 -11.63 0.53 -8.54
N SER A 77 -12.90 0.41 -8.14
CA SER A 77 -13.85 -0.53 -8.71
C SER A 77 -14.18 -0.22 -10.19
N LYS A 78 -14.67 -1.20 -10.92
CA LYS A 78 -15.19 -1.00 -12.29
C LYS A 78 -16.36 -0.02 -12.33
N GLN A 79 -17.17 0.03 -11.27
CA GLN A 79 -18.27 0.97 -11.17
C GLN A 79 -17.76 2.42 -11.17
N VAL A 80 -16.71 2.71 -10.39
CA VAL A 80 -16.07 4.03 -10.38
C VAL A 80 -15.45 4.39 -11.74
N GLN A 81 -14.81 3.42 -12.41
CA GLN A 81 -14.27 3.64 -13.76
C GLN A 81 -15.38 3.98 -14.76
N LYS A 82 -16.52 3.30 -14.68
CA LYS A 82 -17.70 3.55 -15.51
C LYS A 82 -18.28 4.94 -15.24
N GLU A 83 -18.47 5.29 -13.99
CA GLU A 83 -18.98 6.60 -13.59
C GLU A 83 -18.07 7.74 -14.07
N ALA A 84 -16.76 7.62 -13.91
CA ALA A 84 -15.80 8.61 -14.41
C ALA A 84 -15.96 8.84 -15.92
N LYS A 85 -16.16 7.76 -16.70
CA LYS A 85 -16.41 7.83 -18.14
C LYS A 85 -17.74 8.48 -18.47
N GLU A 86 -18.82 8.16 -17.77
CA GLU A 86 -20.16 8.74 -17.96
C GLU A 86 -20.16 10.23 -17.65
N ARG A 87 -19.33 10.69 -16.72
CA ARG A 87 -19.14 12.10 -16.38
C ARG A 87 -18.14 12.82 -17.29
N ASN A 88 -17.63 12.16 -18.35
CA ASN A 88 -16.63 12.71 -19.28
C ASN A 88 -15.37 13.25 -18.59
N LEU A 89 -14.92 12.60 -17.50
CA LEU A 89 -13.68 12.95 -16.83
C LEU A 89 -12.47 12.44 -17.61
N THR A 90 -11.40 13.25 -17.67
CA THR A 90 -10.12 12.81 -18.21
C THR A 90 -9.32 12.13 -17.12
N VAL A 91 -9.22 10.78 -17.19
CA VAL A 91 -8.65 9.98 -16.11
C VAL A 91 -7.20 9.61 -16.37
N PHE A 92 -6.35 9.83 -15.37
CA PHE A 92 -5.01 9.24 -15.26
C PHE A 92 -5.01 8.20 -14.14
N ASP A 93 -4.74 6.95 -14.49
CA ASP A 93 -4.78 5.84 -13.54
C ASP A 93 -3.41 5.67 -12.85
N ALA A 94 -3.33 6.06 -11.57
CA ALA A 94 -2.15 5.87 -10.75
C ALA A 94 -2.14 4.53 -9.98
N THR A 95 -3.12 3.66 -10.20
CA THR A 95 -3.16 2.32 -9.60
C THR A 95 -1.80 1.64 -9.73
N CYS A 96 -1.26 1.15 -8.62
CA CYS A 96 0.00 0.41 -8.64
C CYS A 96 -0.11 -0.81 -9.57
N PRO A 97 0.87 -1.05 -10.47
CA PRO A 97 0.84 -2.22 -11.35
C PRO A 97 0.70 -3.57 -10.62
N LEU A 98 1.14 -3.65 -9.36
CA LEU A 98 0.99 -4.86 -8.55
C LEU A 98 -0.44 -5.03 -8.03
N VAL A 99 -1.16 -3.95 -7.73
CA VAL A 99 -2.61 -3.96 -7.45
C VAL A 99 -3.38 -4.29 -8.72
N THR A 100 -3.00 -3.69 -9.87
CA THR A 100 -3.61 -4.01 -11.18
C THR A 100 -3.50 -5.50 -11.51
N LYS A 101 -2.38 -6.16 -11.13
CA LYS A 101 -2.23 -7.63 -11.27
C LYS A 101 -3.34 -8.37 -10.54
N VAL A 102 -3.65 -7.99 -9.30
CA VAL A 102 -4.73 -8.61 -8.49
C VAL A 102 -6.09 -8.34 -9.12
N HIS A 103 -6.35 -7.11 -9.55
CA HIS A 103 -7.58 -6.73 -10.28
C HIS A 103 -7.81 -7.60 -11.52
N ILE A 104 -6.77 -7.83 -12.33
CA ILE A 104 -6.85 -8.70 -13.53
C ILE A 104 -7.15 -10.14 -13.14
N GLN A 105 -6.58 -10.66 -12.05
CA GLN A 105 -6.87 -12.01 -11.57
C GLN A 105 -8.34 -12.15 -11.18
N VAL A 106 -8.86 -11.22 -10.36
CA VAL A 106 -10.28 -11.21 -9.95
C VAL A 106 -11.20 -11.16 -11.16
N ALA A 107 -10.95 -10.25 -12.11
CA ALA A 107 -11.75 -10.13 -13.32
C ALA A 107 -11.69 -11.40 -14.21
N LYS A 108 -10.54 -12.10 -14.22
CA LYS A 108 -10.38 -13.37 -14.93
C LYS A 108 -11.17 -14.50 -14.26
N HIS A 109 -11.16 -14.58 -12.93
CA HIS A 109 -11.93 -15.56 -12.19
C HIS A 109 -13.43 -15.32 -12.38
N ALA A 110 -13.91 -14.08 -12.33
CA ALA A 110 -15.30 -13.74 -12.59
C ALA A 110 -15.78 -14.21 -13.97
N LYS A 111 -14.95 -14.00 -15.01
CA LYS A 111 -15.26 -14.46 -16.40
C LYS A 111 -15.35 -15.99 -16.54
N SER A 112 -14.70 -16.74 -15.66
CA SER A 112 -14.77 -18.22 -15.62
C SER A 112 -15.77 -18.72 -14.58
N ASP A 113 -16.62 -17.85 -14.06
CA ASP A 113 -17.62 -18.14 -13.03
C ASP A 113 -17.02 -18.81 -11.78
N ARG A 114 -15.76 -18.47 -11.48
CA ARG A 114 -15.07 -18.94 -10.29
C ARG A 114 -15.25 -17.93 -9.18
N GLU A 115 -15.71 -18.39 -8.02
CA GLU A 115 -15.80 -17.55 -6.84
C GLU A 115 -14.42 -17.21 -6.29
N VAL A 116 -14.27 -16.03 -5.72
CA VAL A 116 -13.00 -15.52 -5.22
C VAL A 116 -13.11 -15.20 -3.72
N ILE A 117 -12.14 -15.63 -2.95
CA ILE A 117 -11.98 -15.22 -1.56
C ILE A 117 -10.85 -14.19 -1.52
N LEU A 118 -11.15 -12.97 -1.08
CA LEU A 118 -10.17 -11.91 -0.88
C LEU A 118 -9.74 -11.89 0.58
N ILE A 119 -8.47 -12.11 0.83
CA ILE A 119 -7.86 -11.88 2.16
C ILE A 119 -7.46 -10.40 2.20
N GLY A 120 -8.03 -9.63 3.15
CA GLY A 120 -7.78 -8.18 3.22
C GLY A 120 -8.51 -7.54 4.39
N HIS A 121 -8.40 -6.24 4.55
CA HIS A 121 -9.04 -5.47 5.62
C HIS A 121 -10.24 -4.69 5.09
N ALA A 122 -11.40 -4.88 5.71
CA ALA A 122 -12.62 -4.16 5.40
C ALA A 122 -12.41 -2.63 5.47
N GLY A 123 -13.03 -1.90 4.53
CA GLY A 123 -12.91 -0.44 4.45
C GLY A 123 -11.59 0.08 3.88
N HIS A 124 -10.64 -0.79 3.53
CA HIS A 124 -9.42 -0.35 2.88
C HIS A 124 -9.66 -0.10 1.38
N PRO A 125 -9.23 1.05 0.78
CA PRO A 125 -9.50 1.40 -0.61
C PRO A 125 -9.04 0.34 -1.62
N GLU A 126 -7.90 -0.33 -1.39
CA GLU A 126 -7.41 -1.43 -2.24
C GLU A 126 -8.37 -2.62 -2.22
N VAL A 127 -8.93 -2.95 -1.06
CA VAL A 127 -9.89 -4.05 -0.89
C VAL A 127 -11.19 -3.72 -1.62
N GLU A 128 -11.74 -2.53 -1.45
CA GLU A 128 -12.94 -2.05 -2.15
C GLU A 128 -12.73 -2.05 -3.67
N GLY A 129 -11.59 -1.52 -4.13
CA GLY A 129 -11.20 -1.52 -5.53
C GLY A 129 -11.12 -2.92 -6.12
N THR A 130 -10.52 -3.86 -5.37
CA THR A 130 -10.33 -5.26 -5.78
C THR A 130 -11.66 -6.01 -5.81
N MET A 131 -12.49 -5.89 -4.77
CA MET A 131 -13.83 -6.49 -4.75
C MET A 131 -14.69 -6.00 -5.91
N GLY A 132 -14.60 -4.71 -6.22
CA GLY A 132 -15.29 -4.08 -7.34
C GLY A 132 -14.80 -4.49 -8.74
N GLN A 133 -13.78 -5.36 -8.85
CA GLN A 133 -13.38 -5.97 -10.13
C GLN A 133 -14.20 -7.21 -10.49
N TYR A 134 -14.89 -7.80 -9.51
CA TYR A 134 -15.69 -8.99 -9.73
C TYR A 134 -17.04 -8.62 -10.35
N GLU A 135 -17.16 -8.70 -11.68
CA GLU A 135 -18.43 -8.58 -12.36
C GLU A 135 -19.08 -9.98 -12.43
N LYS A 136 -20.18 -10.12 -11.68
CA LYS A 136 -20.92 -11.39 -11.60
C LYS A 136 -21.50 -11.74 -12.97
N CYS A 137 -21.11 -12.90 -13.53
CA CYS A 137 -21.59 -13.38 -14.82
C CYS A 137 -22.84 -14.26 -14.67
N THR A 138 -22.93 -15.00 -13.54
CA THR A 138 -24.06 -15.87 -13.20
C THR A 138 -24.51 -15.62 -11.76
N GLU A 139 -25.63 -16.19 -11.35
CA GLU A 139 -26.07 -16.10 -9.96
C GLU A 139 -25.17 -16.83 -8.98
N ASN A 140 -24.41 -17.80 -9.44
CA ASN A 140 -23.51 -18.63 -8.63
C ASN A 140 -22.13 -18.00 -8.37
N GLY A 141 -21.74 -16.97 -9.13
CA GLY A 141 -20.47 -16.27 -8.94
C GLY A 141 -20.47 -15.35 -7.70
N GLY A 142 -19.31 -15.05 -7.15
CA GLY A 142 -19.16 -14.14 -6.02
C GLY A 142 -17.72 -13.85 -5.63
N ILE A 143 -17.53 -12.76 -4.90
CA ILE A 143 -16.27 -12.43 -4.21
C ILE A 143 -16.59 -12.18 -2.74
N TYR A 144 -15.78 -12.74 -1.87
CA TYR A 144 -15.98 -12.74 -0.43
C TYR A 144 -14.73 -12.20 0.27
N LEU A 145 -14.92 -11.30 1.22
CA LEU A 145 -13.84 -10.79 2.07
C LEU A 145 -13.69 -11.65 3.32
N VAL A 146 -12.46 -11.97 3.67
CA VAL A 146 -12.09 -12.60 4.95
C VAL A 146 -10.91 -11.85 5.57
N GLU A 147 -10.99 -11.59 6.87
CA GLU A 147 -9.96 -10.89 7.64
C GLU A 147 -9.29 -11.82 8.65
N THR A 148 -9.99 -12.84 9.14
CA THR A 148 -9.55 -13.73 10.21
C THR A 148 -9.77 -15.20 9.83
N PRO A 149 -9.04 -16.15 10.47
CA PRO A 149 -9.32 -17.58 10.31
C PRO A 149 -10.75 -17.97 10.71
N GLU A 150 -11.39 -17.25 11.63
CA GLU A 150 -12.79 -17.49 12.00
C GLU A 150 -13.75 -17.08 10.88
N ASP A 151 -13.44 -16.01 10.11
CA ASP A 151 -14.21 -15.68 8.91
C ASP A 151 -14.11 -16.80 7.87
N VAL A 152 -12.91 -17.34 7.67
CA VAL A 152 -12.72 -18.49 6.78
C VAL A 152 -13.59 -19.66 7.22
N LYS A 153 -13.64 -19.96 8.51
CA LYS A 153 -14.42 -21.06 9.06
C LYS A 153 -15.94 -20.87 8.90
N ASN A 154 -16.42 -19.64 8.97
CA ASN A 154 -17.85 -19.32 8.88
C ASN A 154 -18.31 -18.96 7.46
N LEU A 155 -17.38 -18.81 6.51
CA LEU A 155 -17.67 -18.40 5.16
C LEU A 155 -18.64 -19.36 4.44
N VAL A 156 -19.66 -18.84 3.83
CA VAL A 156 -20.59 -19.57 2.96
C VAL A 156 -20.32 -19.18 1.52
N VAL A 157 -20.04 -20.18 0.67
CA VAL A 157 -19.81 -20.04 -0.75
C VAL A 157 -20.83 -20.86 -1.54
N ASN A 158 -21.09 -20.52 -2.80
CA ASN A 158 -22.07 -21.26 -3.60
C ASN A 158 -21.47 -22.56 -4.16
N ASN A 159 -20.20 -22.53 -4.59
CA ASN A 159 -19.53 -23.70 -5.15
C ASN A 159 -18.12 -23.89 -4.56
N PRO A 160 -17.98 -24.71 -3.51
CA PRO A 160 -16.70 -24.95 -2.84
C PRO A 160 -15.64 -25.63 -3.73
N ASP A 161 -16.06 -26.25 -4.85
CA ASP A 161 -15.15 -26.93 -5.78
C ASP A 161 -14.60 -26.00 -6.88
N ASN A 162 -15.09 -24.77 -6.97
CA ASN A 162 -14.64 -23.78 -7.97
C ASN A 162 -14.28 -22.44 -7.34
N LEU A 163 -13.31 -22.48 -6.44
CA LEU A 163 -12.81 -21.33 -5.69
C LEU A 163 -11.39 -20.94 -6.10
N ALA A 164 -11.08 -19.67 -5.96
CA ALA A 164 -9.71 -19.15 -5.90
C ALA A 164 -9.60 -18.16 -4.76
N TYR A 165 -8.39 -17.82 -4.35
CA TYR A 165 -8.17 -16.70 -3.43
C TYR A 165 -7.21 -15.69 -4.05
N VAL A 166 -7.32 -14.45 -3.58
CA VAL A 166 -6.39 -13.34 -3.82
C VAL A 166 -6.16 -12.63 -2.50
N THR A 167 -5.10 -11.82 -2.41
CA THR A 167 -4.80 -11.06 -1.19
C THR A 167 -4.62 -9.58 -1.48
N GLN A 168 -4.89 -8.76 -0.47
CA GLN A 168 -4.41 -7.38 -0.42
C GLN A 168 -2.88 -7.38 -0.46
N THR A 169 -2.26 -6.39 -1.14
CA THR A 169 -0.81 -6.38 -1.42
C THR A 169 0.06 -6.01 -0.23
N THR A 170 -0.54 -5.50 0.86
CA THR A 170 0.18 -4.93 2.02
C THR A 170 -0.03 -5.70 3.33
N LEU A 171 -0.46 -6.97 3.25
CA LEU A 171 -0.67 -7.81 4.43
C LEU A 171 0.65 -8.31 5.06
N SER A 172 0.57 -8.78 6.30
CA SER A 172 1.63 -9.55 6.93
C SER A 172 1.82 -10.88 6.21
N MET A 173 3.07 -11.22 5.87
CA MET A 173 3.41 -12.50 5.26
C MET A 173 3.02 -13.68 6.16
N THR A 174 3.28 -13.55 7.47
CA THR A 174 2.99 -14.60 8.45
C THR A 174 1.49 -14.81 8.61
N ASP A 175 0.72 -13.71 8.78
CA ASP A 175 -0.74 -13.79 8.99
C ASP A 175 -1.43 -14.29 7.71
N THR A 176 -0.97 -13.85 6.54
CA THR A 176 -1.49 -14.34 5.26
C THR A 176 -1.26 -15.83 5.09
N LYS A 177 -0.11 -16.34 5.52
CA LYS A 177 0.15 -17.79 5.50
C LYS A 177 -0.86 -18.56 6.35
N ILE A 178 -1.15 -18.08 7.56
CA ILE A 178 -2.15 -18.69 8.46
C ILE A 178 -3.53 -18.71 7.76
N MET A 179 -3.93 -17.61 7.12
CA MET A 179 -5.19 -17.52 6.38
C MET A 179 -5.25 -18.49 5.21
N VAL A 180 -4.17 -18.59 4.43
CA VAL A 180 -4.09 -19.50 3.28
C VAL A 180 -4.13 -20.95 3.74
N ASP A 181 -3.45 -21.30 4.83
CA ASP A 181 -3.47 -22.65 5.40
C ASP A 181 -4.90 -23.01 5.87
N ALA A 182 -5.62 -22.09 6.52
CA ALA A 182 -7.02 -22.28 6.90
C ALA A 182 -7.96 -22.45 5.68
N LEU A 183 -7.73 -21.68 4.60
CA LEU A 183 -8.48 -21.84 3.35
C LEU A 183 -8.25 -23.21 2.71
N ARG A 184 -7.00 -23.70 2.68
CA ARG A 184 -6.64 -25.02 2.14
C ARG A 184 -7.24 -26.17 2.95
N GLU A 185 -7.24 -26.04 4.27
CA GLU A 185 -7.85 -27.03 5.15
C GLU A 185 -9.34 -27.16 4.90
N ARG A 186 -10.02 -26.02 4.72
CA ARG A 186 -11.47 -25.99 4.53
C ARG A 186 -11.91 -26.31 3.09
N PHE A 187 -11.20 -25.79 2.10
CA PHE A 187 -11.54 -25.88 0.67
C PHE A 187 -10.43 -26.59 -0.10
N THR A 188 -10.46 -27.91 -0.08
CA THR A 188 -9.39 -28.76 -0.65
C THR A 188 -9.19 -28.59 -2.16
N SER A 189 -10.20 -28.09 -2.88
CA SER A 189 -10.17 -27.82 -4.34
C SER A 189 -9.83 -26.36 -4.67
N ILE A 190 -9.49 -25.51 -3.66
CA ILE A 190 -9.21 -24.10 -3.90
C ILE A 190 -8.00 -23.93 -4.82
N GLN A 191 -8.15 -23.11 -5.84
CA GLN A 191 -7.06 -22.85 -6.80
C GLN A 191 -5.96 -22.03 -6.12
N GLU A 192 -4.76 -22.57 -6.10
CA GLU A 192 -3.58 -21.87 -5.61
C GLU A 192 -3.09 -20.80 -6.60
N GLN A 193 -2.50 -19.76 -6.04
CA GLN A 193 -1.82 -18.75 -6.83
C GLN A 193 -0.44 -19.27 -7.27
N LYS A 194 -0.03 -18.87 -8.48
CA LYS A 194 1.33 -19.17 -8.98
C LYS A 194 2.42 -18.32 -8.31
N LYS A 195 2.04 -17.15 -7.80
CA LYS A 195 2.91 -16.18 -7.09
C LYS A 195 2.05 -15.43 -6.10
N ASP A 196 2.62 -15.11 -4.96
CA ASP A 196 1.96 -14.30 -3.93
C ASP A 196 1.52 -12.94 -4.50
N ASP A 197 0.42 -12.43 -3.96
CA ASP A 197 -0.06 -11.09 -4.28
C ASP A 197 0.53 -10.04 -3.37
N ILE A 198 1.08 -10.43 -2.20
CA ILE A 198 1.84 -9.51 -1.35
C ILE A 198 3.00 -8.96 -2.17
N CYS A 199 3.10 -7.63 -2.26
CA CYS A 199 4.06 -7.00 -3.14
C CYS A 199 5.49 -7.11 -2.58
N TYR A 200 6.49 -7.09 -3.48
CA TYR A 200 7.92 -7.14 -3.11
C TYR A 200 8.29 -6.06 -2.09
N ALA A 201 7.72 -4.86 -2.21
CA ALA A 201 8.03 -3.76 -1.32
C ALA A 201 7.53 -4.00 0.11
N THR A 202 6.36 -4.61 0.25
CA THR A 202 5.82 -5.04 1.54
C THR A 202 6.70 -6.14 2.14
N GLN A 203 7.04 -7.16 1.36
CA GLN A 203 7.87 -8.27 1.81
C GLN A 203 9.26 -7.79 2.25
N ASN A 204 9.96 -7.04 1.39
CA ASN A 204 11.30 -6.56 1.70
C ASN A 204 11.36 -5.69 2.97
N ARG A 205 10.34 -4.85 3.21
CA ARG A 205 10.28 -4.02 4.43
C ARG A 205 9.98 -4.84 5.67
N GLN A 206 9.15 -5.88 5.56
CA GLN A 206 8.94 -6.83 6.67
C GLN A 206 10.23 -7.59 6.99
N ASP A 207 10.94 -8.10 5.98
CA ASP A 207 12.23 -8.77 6.16
C ASP A 207 13.25 -7.83 6.82
N ALA A 208 13.29 -6.55 6.40
CA ALA A 208 14.16 -5.56 7.02
C ALA A 208 13.82 -5.29 8.49
N VAL A 209 12.53 -5.35 8.90
CA VAL A 209 12.13 -5.26 10.32
C VAL A 209 12.57 -6.49 11.11
N PHE A 210 12.48 -7.71 10.54
CA PHE A 210 13.01 -8.91 11.18
C PHE A 210 14.51 -8.78 11.48
N GLU A 211 15.29 -8.26 10.52
CA GLU A 211 16.73 -8.03 10.75
C GLU A 211 16.98 -6.89 11.73
N LEU A 212 16.25 -5.79 11.64
CA LEU A 212 16.36 -4.64 12.54
C LEU A 212 16.07 -5.04 14.00
N ALA A 213 15.07 -5.88 14.22
CA ALA A 213 14.67 -6.34 15.55
C ALA A 213 15.74 -7.19 16.25
N LYS A 214 16.68 -7.81 15.53
CA LYS A 214 17.80 -8.53 16.13
C LYS A 214 18.79 -7.58 16.84
N ALA A 215 18.90 -6.34 16.36
CA ALA A 215 19.86 -5.37 16.87
C ALA A 215 19.23 -4.29 17.77
N ALA A 216 17.96 -3.98 17.60
CA ALA A 216 17.30 -2.87 18.25
C ALA A 216 16.54 -3.29 19.54
N ASP A 217 16.51 -2.41 20.53
CA ASP A 217 15.71 -2.55 21.75
C ASP A 217 14.30 -1.96 21.55
N THR A 218 14.23 -0.84 20.82
CA THR A 218 13.01 -0.12 20.46
C THR A 218 13.02 0.20 18.99
N ILE A 219 11.87 0.12 18.32
CA ILE A 219 11.74 0.36 16.87
C ILE A 219 10.76 1.52 16.64
N LEU A 220 11.20 2.49 15.82
CA LEU A 220 10.36 3.53 15.26
C LEU A 220 10.00 3.18 13.83
N VAL A 221 8.71 3.24 13.53
CA VAL A 221 8.16 3.08 12.19
C VAL A 221 7.64 4.44 11.73
N VAL A 222 8.29 5.05 10.76
CA VAL A 222 7.83 6.30 10.14
C VAL A 222 6.75 5.97 9.13
N GLY A 223 5.54 6.51 9.33
CA GLY A 223 4.39 6.27 8.47
C GLY A 223 3.07 6.61 9.14
N SER A 224 2.02 6.77 8.35
CA SER A 224 0.71 7.17 8.82
C SER A 224 -0.11 5.99 9.34
N ILE A 225 -0.99 6.26 10.30
CA ILE A 225 -1.89 5.25 10.90
C ILE A 225 -2.83 4.61 9.87
N ASN A 226 -3.17 5.34 8.79
CA ASN A 226 -4.00 4.83 7.70
C ASN A 226 -3.23 3.88 6.75
N SER A 227 -1.89 3.82 6.86
CA SER A 227 -1.08 2.97 6.00
C SER A 227 -1.04 1.54 6.54
N SER A 228 -1.69 0.61 5.82
CA SER A 228 -1.67 -0.83 6.14
C SER A 228 -0.23 -1.34 6.25
N ASN A 229 0.65 -1.01 5.27
CA ASN A 229 2.04 -1.43 5.32
C ASN A 229 2.76 -0.93 6.59
N SER A 230 2.59 0.35 6.97
CA SER A 230 3.26 0.92 8.15
C SER A 230 2.79 0.25 9.46
N ASN A 231 1.49 -0.01 9.58
CA ASN A 231 0.95 -0.74 10.73
C ASN A 231 1.54 -2.15 10.83
N ARG A 232 1.64 -2.87 9.70
CA ARG A 232 2.23 -4.22 9.68
C ARG A 232 3.68 -4.23 10.16
N LEU A 233 4.49 -3.23 9.79
CA LEU A 233 5.87 -3.14 10.28
C LEU A 233 5.95 -2.95 11.81
N ARG A 234 5.06 -2.11 12.37
CA ARG A 234 4.95 -1.94 13.82
C ARG A 234 4.54 -3.25 14.51
N GLU A 235 3.49 -3.89 14.01
CA GLU A 235 2.95 -5.12 14.60
C GLU A 235 3.98 -6.26 14.57
N ILE A 236 4.73 -6.41 13.47
CA ILE A 236 5.82 -7.40 13.39
C ILE A 236 6.87 -7.11 14.47
N ALA A 237 7.26 -5.84 14.66
CA ALA A 237 8.21 -5.50 15.71
C ALA A 237 7.68 -5.84 17.11
N GLU A 238 6.39 -5.58 17.38
CA GLU A 238 5.70 -5.93 18.63
C GLU A 238 5.63 -7.46 18.83
N GLN A 239 5.30 -8.23 17.78
CA GLN A 239 5.29 -9.71 17.81
C GLN A 239 6.66 -10.29 18.10
N LEU A 240 7.73 -9.61 17.68
CA LEU A 240 9.12 -9.95 18.01
C LEU A 240 9.56 -9.51 19.42
N GLY A 241 8.61 -9.02 20.23
CA GLY A 241 8.86 -8.61 21.62
C GLY A 241 9.56 -7.27 21.76
N LYS A 242 9.57 -6.43 20.72
CA LYS A 242 10.15 -5.08 20.76
C LYS A 242 9.11 -4.04 21.13
N LYS A 243 9.53 -2.97 21.82
CA LYS A 243 8.70 -1.76 21.88
C LYS A 243 8.70 -1.12 20.50
N ALA A 244 7.54 -0.89 19.93
CA ALA A 244 7.44 -0.28 18.61
C ALA A 244 6.45 0.89 18.61
N TYR A 245 6.80 1.96 17.90
CA TYR A 245 5.98 3.15 17.77
C TYR A 245 5.82 3.52 16.30
N LEU A 246 4.56 3.72 15.90
CA LEU A 246 4.22 4.29 14.59
C LEU A 246 4.07 5.79 14.74
N ILE A 247 4.78 6.57 13.93
CA ILE A 247 4.82 8.03 13.99
C ILE A 247 4.71 8.62 12.59
N ASP A 248 3.88 9.65 12.41
CA ASP A 248 3.82 10.40 11.16
C ASP A 248 5.06 11.30 10.98
N THR A 249 5.51 11.95 12.05
CA THR A 249 6.59 12.93 12.03
C THR A 249 7.47 12.82 13.29
N ALA A 250 8.61 13.50 13.29
CA ALA A 250 9.48 13.60 14.46
C ALA A 250 8.80 14.29 15.67
N ASN A 251 7.74 15.07 15.44
CA ASN A 251 7.00 15.77 16.51
C ASN A 251 6.15 14.81 17.37
N ASP A 252 5.84 13.62 16.85
CA ASP A 252 5.06 12.61 17.57
C ASP A 252 5.91 11.83 18.57
N MET A 253 7.24 12.01 18.53
CA MET A 253 8.18 11.30 19.39
C MET A 253 8.20 11.86 20.80
N GLN A 254 8.28 10.96 21.77
CA GLN A 254 8.47 11.32 23.19
C GLN A 254 9.85 10.84 23.65
N GLN A 255 10.64 11.74 24.22
CA GLN A 255 12.00 11.41 24.68
C GLN A 255 12.02 10.27 25.72
N SER A 256 10.99 10.17 26.54
CA SER A 256 10.84 9.10 27.55
C SER A 256 10.75 7.69 26.98
N TRP A 257 10.40 7.55 25.70
CA TRP A 257 10.39 6.21 25.04
C TRP A 257 11.78 5.59 24.96
N PHE A 258 12.82 6.41 25.07
CA PHE A 258 14.22 6.03 24.88
C PHE A 258 15.00 5.97 26.20
N ASP A 259 14.35 6.10 27.36
CA ASP A 259 14.99 6.00 28.65
C ASP A 259 15.56 4.58 28.84
N GLY A 260 16.87 4.48 29.03
CA GLY A 260 17.59 3.20 29.16
C GLY A 260 17.76 2.41 27.85
N VAL A 261 17.34 2.94 26.72
CA VAL A 261 17.46 2.27 25.39
C VAL A 261 18.89 2.41 24.87
N ALA A 262 19.55 1.28 24.61
CA ALA A 262 20.89 1.27 24.05
C ALA A 262 20.89 1.43 22.53
N VAL A 263 19.95 0.77 21.84
CA VAL A 263 19.84 0.78 20.37
C VAL A 263 18.41 1.08 19.95
N VAL A 264 18.23 2.12 19.11
CA VAL A 264 16.96 2.47 18.45
C VAL A 264 17.02 2.07 17.00
N GLY A 265 16.10 1.22 16.58
CA GLY A 265 15.85 0.88 15.18
C GLY A 265 14.90 1.89 14.54
N VAL A 266 15.19 2.31 13.31
CA VAL A 266 14.29 3.18 12.54
C VAL A 266 14.00 2.52 11.20
N THR A 267 12.71 2.37 10.89
CA THR A 267 12.21 1.94 9.59
C THR A 267 11.15 2.90 9.10
N ALA A 268 10.67 2.71 7.87
CA ALA A 268 9.63 3.54 7.30
C ALA A 268 8.74 2.71 6.37
N GLY A 269 7.45 2.98 6.41
CA GLY A 269 6.48 2.38 5.50
C GLY A 269 6.69 2.81 4.05
N ALA A 270 6.15 2.02 3.11
CA ALA A 270 6.30 2.22 1.68
C ALA A 270 5.71 3.55 1.14
N SER A 271 4.95 4.27 1.95
CA SER A 271 4.38 5.59 1.64
C SER A 271 5.03 6.75 2.40
N ALA A 272 6.08 6.50 3.20
CA ALA A 272 6.77 7.52 3.98
C ALA A 272 8.00 8.05 3.22
N PRO A 273 8.10 9.38 2.98
CA PRO A 273 9.25 9.97 2.30
C PRO A 273 10.49 9.96 3.21
N GLU A 274 11.67 9.80 2.62
CA GLU A 274 12.95 9.74 3.35
C GLU A 274 13.22 11.02 4.16
N VAL A 275 12.68 12.18 3.76
CA VAL A 275 12.82 13.43 4.53
C VAL A 275 12.30 13.29 5.97
N LEU A 276 11.18 12.60 6.18
CA LEU A 276 10.62 12.36 7.51
C LEU A 276 11.53 11.42 8.35
N VAL A 277 12.13 10.42 7.70
CA VAL A 277 13.12 9.56 8.37
C VAL A 277 14.33 10.38 8.83
N GLN A 278 14.83 11.29 7.99
CA GLN A 278 15.95 12.16 8.35
C GLN A 278 15.60 13.12 9.49
N GLU A 279 14.37 13.64 9.55
CA GLU A 279 13.88 14.44 10.68
C GLU A 279 13.88 13.65 11.99
N VAL A 280 13.39 12.39 11.95
CA VAL A 280 13.42 11.47 13.11
C VAL A 280 14.85 11.20 13.56
N ILE A 281 15.77 10.92 12.64
CA ILE A 281 17.19 10.71 12.94
C ILE A 281 17.79 11.98 13.59
N ASN A 282 17.49 13.15 13.07
CA ASN A 282 17.98 14.42 13.60
C ASN A 282 17.43 14.68 15.01
N GLN A 283 16.18 14.34 15.27
CA GLN A 283 15.59 14.46 16.61
C GLN A 283 16.22 13.48 17.60
N LEU A 284 16.47 12.23 17.20
CA LEU A 284 17.19 11.25 18.03
C LEU A 284 18.62 11.72 18.35
N LYS A 285 19.32 12.33 17.39
CA LYS A 285 20.65 12.92 17.62
C LYS A 285 20.64 14.05 18.62
N LYS A 286 19.61 14.93 18.59
CA LYS A 286 19.44 15.99 19.61
C LYS A 286 19.26 15.40 21.02
N TRP A 287 18.69 14.21 21.14
CA TRP A 287 18.53 13.47 22.40
C TRP A 287 19.73 12.57 22.76
N GLY A 288 20.89 12.78 22.13
CA GLY A 288 22.14 12.07 22.41
C GLY A 288 22.36 10.80 21.60
N GLY A 289 21.61 10.61 20.52
CA GLY A 289 21.83 9.53 19.57
C GLY A 289 23.15 9.72 18.81
N LYS A 290 23.86 8.61 18.58
CA LYS A 290 25.07 8.56 17.72
C LYS A 290 24.69 8.61 16.25
N SER A 291 25.70 8.68 15.36
CA SER A 291 25.48 8.58 13.93
C SER A 291 24.71 7.31 13.56
N ALA A 292 23.74 7.44 12.64
CA ALA A 292 22.97 6.31 12.18
C ALA A 292 23.81 5.34 11.35
N ILE A 293 23.60 4.05 11.55
CA ILE A 293 24.19 2.96 10.78
C ILE A 293 23.08 2.22 10.06
N GLU A 294 23.22 1.99 8.77
CA GLU A 294 22.24 1.22 7.99
C GLU A 294 22.61 -0.27 8.02
N ILE A 295 21.61 -1.14 8.22
CA ILE A 295 21.82 -2.59 8.10
C ILE A 295 21.94 -2.98 6.63
N GLN A 296 22.63 -4.09 6.38
CA GLN A 296 22.68 -4.66 5.04
C GLN A 296 21.26 -5.11 4.63
N GLY A 297 20.84 -4.74 3.41
CA GLY A 297 19.53 -5.03 2.90
C GLY A 297 19.53 -5.30 1.40
N ILE A 298 18.35 -5.31 0.80
CA ILE A 298 18.11 -5.58 -0.62
C ILE A 298 17.98 -4.26 -1.37
N GLU A 299 18.73 -4.09 -2.46
CA GLU A 299 18.55 -2.97 -3.38
C GLU A 299 17.30 -3.20 -4.26
N GLU A 300 16.33 -2.30 -4.17
CA GLU A 300 15.12 -2.33 -5.01
C GLU A 300 15.39 -1.60 -6.33
N LYS A 301 15.27 -2.32 -7.46
CA LYS A 301 15.52 -1.80 -8.83
C LYS A 301 14.25 -1.67 -9.67
N VAL A 302 13.10 -1.84 -9.05
CA VAL A 302 11.80 -1.78 -9.74
C VAL A 302 11.48 -0.33 -10.09
N VAL A 303 11.12 -0.08 -11.35
CA VAL A 303 10.64 1.21 -11.84
C VAL A 303 9.37 0.97 -12.65
N PHE A 304 8.36 1.79 -12.45
CA PHE A 304 7.12 1.73 -13.21
C PHE A 304 6.97 2.95 -14.12
N SER A 305 6.55 2.70 -15.36
CA SER A 305 6.33 3.77 -16.34
C SER A 305 5.11 4.62 -16.00
N LEU A 306 5.17 5.90 -16.34
CA LEU A 306 4.02 6.80 -16.31
C LEU A 306 2.98 6.43 -17.37
N PRO A 307 1.68 6.73 -17.17
CA PRO A 307 0.65 6.54 -18.17
C PRO A 307 0.91 7.42 -19.41
N LYS A 308 0.36 6.99 -20.55
CA LYS A 308 0.43 7.79 -21.77
C LYS A 308 -0.24 9.15 -21.56
N GLY A 309 0.38 10.22 -22.07
CA GLY A 309 -0.11 11.62 -21.94
C GLY A 309 0.53 12.41 -20.81
N LEU A 310 1.29 11.77 -19.89
CA LEU A 310 2.07 12.43 -18.83
C LEU A 310 3.59 12.29 -19.01
N LYS A 311 4.06 11.77 -20.17
CA LYS A 311 5.51 11.69 -20.44
C LYS A 311 6.05 13.09 -20.71
N LYS A 312 7.14 13.47 -20.03
CA LYS A 312 7.93 14.68 -20.37
C LYS A 312 8.40 14.56 -21.82
N GLU A 313 8.16 15.62 -22.64
CA GLU A 313 8.69 15.72 -24.01
C GLU A 313 10.24 15.64 -24.10
N LYS A 314 10.94 15.68 -22.97
CA LYS A 314 12.42 15.62 -22.91
C LYS A 314 13.03 14.28 -23.31
N GLU A 315 12.28 13.19 -23.41
CA GLU A 315 12.81 11.89 -23.88
C GLU A 315 12.68 11.71 -25.41
N LEU A 316 12.00 12.61 -26.12
CA LEU A 316 11.83 12.53 -27.57
C LEU A 316 12.91 13.26 -28.38
N SER A 317 13.79 14.01 -27.72
CA SER A 317 14.88 14.76 -28.38
C SER A 317 16.28 14.13 -28.24
N ALA A 318 16.38 12.90 -27.77
CA ALA A 318 17.63 12.16 -27.59
C ALA A 318 17.62 10.78 -28.32
N ASN A 319 17.14 10.77 -29.58
CA ASN A 319 17.39 9.67 -30.52
C ASN A 319 17.76 10.25 -31.89
#